data_c2df64a6d3d1d4e6cf0317d35fdf7a49
#
_entry.id   c2df64a6d3d1d4e6cf0317d35fdf7a49
#
_cell.length_a   1.000
_cell.length_b   1.000
_cell.length_c   1.000
_cell.angle_alpha   90.00
_cell.angle_beta   90.00
_cell.angle_gamma   90.00
#
_symmetry.space_group_name_H-M   'P 1'
#
loop_
_entity.id
_entity.type
_entity.pdbx_description
1 polymer ?
#
loop_
_entity_poly.entity_id
_entity_poly.type
_entity_poly.pdbx_seq_one_letter_code
_entity_poly.pdbx_strand_id
1 'polypeptide(L)'
;MKIAFVLYDQFTALDLVGPYEVIARWPGTEVHFVATGPDPVRTDAGLVVVPTGTLDSLTSPDLVVVPGSGNPMPALNDKELLAWVRHVSQHATWMASVCTGASIYAAAGILAGRRANTHWAFQGVLASMGVNVSPDRVVFDEPFVSCAGVSAGIDMALALTGRVHGPTAAEAIQLLIEYDPQPPFDAGAPHKATDQAKQAAATMLAAAASP
;
A
#
# COMPACT_ATOMS: atom_id res chain seq x y z
N MET A 1 17.08 -5.68 8.07
CA MET A 1 16.42 -4.63 7.24
C MET A 1 15.50 -3.80 8.12
N LYS A 2 15.55 -2.49 7.99
CA LYS A 2 14.60 -1.56 8.64
C LYS A 2 13.43 -1.31 7.70
N ILE A 3 12.23 -1.58 8.16
CA ILE A 3 11.02 -1.48 7.35
C ILE A 3 10.07 -0.46 7.97
N ALA A 4 9.68 0.55 7.19
CA ALA A 4 8.71 1.55 7.56
C ALA A 4 7.34 1.18 7.00
N PHE A 5 6.36 0.93 7.86
CA PHE A 5 4.95 0.94 7.53
C PHE A 5 4.37 2.31 7.91
N VAL A 6 3.90 3.05 6.91
CA VAL A 6 3.42 4.41 7.11
C VAL A 6 1.99 4.39 7.62
N LEU A 7 1.73 5.17 8.66
CA LEU A 7 0.40 5.40 9.20
C LEU A 7 0.00 6.87 8.95
N TYR A 8 -1.22 7.07 8.51
CA TYR A 8 -1.86 8.40 8.39
C TYR A 8 -3.36 8.24 8.61
N ASP A 9 -4.04 9.29 9.02
CA ASP A 9 -5.47 9.21 9.36
C ASP A 9 -6.31 8.71 8.18
N GLN A 10 -7.29 7.82 8.48
CA GLN A 10 -8.19 7.19 7.51
C GLN A 10 -7.51 6.22 6.52
N PHE A 11 -6.33 5.68 6.80
CA PHE A 11 -5.79 4.60 5.94
C PHE A 11 -6.65 3.33 6.02
N THR A 12 -6.65 2.51 4.98
CA THR A 12 -7.37 1.23 4.96
C THR A 12 -6.58 0.15 5.70
N ALA A 13 -7.18 -0.45 6.74
CA ALA A 13 -6.50 -1.37 7.65
C ALA A 13 -5.78 -2.53 6.94
N LEU A 14 -6.44 -3.22 5.99
CA LEU A 14 -5.85 -4.38 5.33
C LEU A 14 -4.69 -4.01 4.39
N ASP A 15 -4.64 -2.78 3.87
CA ASP A 15 -3.51 -2.27 3.08
C ASP A 15 -2.21 -2.25 3.89
N LEU A 16 -2.33 -2.11 5.21
CA LEU A 16 -1.22 -2.17 6.16
C LEU A 16 -0.98 -3.60 6.64
N VAL A 17 -2.02 -4.24 7.21
CA VAL A 17 -1.89 -5.53 7.91
C VAL A 17 -1.59 -6.67 6.94
N GLY A 18 -2.14 -6.64 5.71
CA GLY A 18 -1.89 -7.66 4.70
C GLY A 18 -0.40 -7.84 4.37
N PRO A 19 0.28 -6.80 3.88
CA PRO A 19 1.72 -6.90 3.64
C PRO A 19 2.54 -7.06 4.92
N TYR A 20 2.10 -6.48 6.05
CA TYR A 20 2.78 -6.66 7.34
C TYR A 20 2.88 -8.13 7.75
N GLU A 21 1.79 -8.90 7.64
CA GLU A 21 1.77 -10.33 8.00
C GLU A 21 2.77 -11.17 7.20
N VAL A 22 3.12 -10.75 6.01
CA VAL A 22 4.14 -11.40 5.17
C VAL A 22 5.55 -10.89 5.49
N ILE A 23 5.72 -9.56 5.46
CA ILE A 23 7.05 -8.91 5.52
C ILE A 23 7.67 -9.01 6.92
N ALA A 24 6.85 -8.97 7.97
CA ALA A 24 7.34 -9.11 9.36
C ALA A 24 7.98 -10.48 9.64
N ARG A 25 7.82 -11.45 8.75
CA ARG A 25 8.44 -12.79 8.86
C ARG A 25 9.80 -12.90 8.16
N TRP A 26 10.27 -11.82 7.53
CA TRP A 26 11.58 -11.82 6.91
C TRP A 26 12.69 -11.91 7.97
N PRO A 27 13.76 -12.66 7.71
CA PRO A 27 14.85 -12.80 8.68
C PRO A 27 15.59 -11.48 8.89
N GLY A 28 15.88 -11.15 10.14
CA GLY A 28 16.62 -9.93 10.50
C GLY A 28 15.89 -8.63 10.22
N THR A 29 14.56 -8.65 10.23
CA THR A 29 13.71 -7.50 9.99
C THR A 29 13.41 -6.74 11.28
N GLU A 30 13.51 -5.42 11.20
CA GLU A 30 13.08 -4.48 12.23
C GLU A 30 11.92 -3.66 11.65
N VAL A 31 10.70 -3.90 12.15
CA VAL A 31 9.48 -3.23 11.67
C VAL A 31 9.17 -2.01 12.51
N HIS A 32 8.91 -0.90 11.82
CA HIS A 32 8.49 0.37 12.40
C HIS A 32 7.15 0.80 11.81
N PHE A 33 6.21 1.15 12.65
CA PHE A 33 4.98 1.85 12.28
C PHE A 33 5.20 3.34 12.52
N VAL A 34 5.28 4.12 11.45
CA VAL A 34 5.67 5.53 11.52
C VAL A 34 4.54 6.46 11.07
N ALA A 35 4.33 7.54 11.81
CA ALA A 35 3.35 8.58 11.50
C ALA A 35 3.98 9.97 11.67
N THR A 36 3.29 11.04 11.28
CA THR A 36 3.71 12.42 11.52
C THR A 36 3.81 12.76 13.02
N GLY A 37 2.96 12.14 13.83
CA GLY A 37 2.97 12.32 15.29
C GLY A 37 2.92 11.00 16.06
N PRO A 38 3.09 11.05 17.39
CA PRO A 38 3.07 9.88 18.25
C PRO A 38 1.67 9.38 18.63
N ASP A 39 0.63 10.14 18.28
CA ASP A 39 -0.74 9.83 18.65
C ASP A 39 -1.29 8.61 17.88
N PRO A 40 -2.24 7.86 18.49
CA PRO A 40 -2.89 6.74 17.81
C PRO A 40 -3.59 7.20 16.52
N VAL A 41 -3.38 6.46 15.44
CA VAL A 41 -3.93 6.72 14.11
C VAL A 41 -5.15 5.84 13.87
N ARG A 42 -6.24 6.43 13.36
CA ARG A 42 -7.48 5.73 13.08
C ARG A 42 -7.61 5.38 11.59
N THR A 43 -8.03 4.16 11.30
CA THR A 43 -8.35 3.71 9.93
C THR A 43 -9.73 4.21 9.48
N ASP A 44 -10.00 4.10 8.19
CA ASP A 44 -11.28 4.40 7.55
C ASP A 44 -12.48 3.61 8.15
N ALA A 45 -12.25 2.40 8.64
CA ALA A 45 -13.24 1.56 9.30
C ALA A 45 -13.18 1.59 10.85
N GLY A 46 -12.36 2.48 11.45
CA GLY A 46 -12.34 2.74 12.88
C GLY A 46 -11.36 1.91 13.72
N LEU A 47 -10.56 1.03 13.12
CA LEU A 47 -9.44 0.39 13.82
C LEU A 47 -8.42 1.46 14.22
N VAL A 48 -7.86 1.35 15.43
CA VAL A 48 -6.84 2.27 15.94
C VAL A 48 -5.51 1.56 16.02
N VAL A 49 -4.47 2.18 15.46
CA VAL A 49 -3.09 1.68 15.48
C VAL A 49 -2.20 2.71 16.15
N VAL A 50 -1.35 2.25 17.07
CA VAL A 50 -0.38 3.11 17.76
C VAL A 50 0.93 3.08 16.98
N PRO A 51 1.47 4.24 16.55
CA PRO A 51 2.79 4.30 15.94
C PRO A 51 3.89 3.82 16.90
N THR A 52 4.92 3.17 16.37
CA THR A 52 6.13 2.83 17.14
C THR A 52 7.18 3.93 17.06
N GLY A 53 6.97 4.94 16.21
CA GLY A 53 7.84 6.10 16.05
C GLY A 53 7.21 7.14 15.14
N THR A 54 7.91 8.27 15.00
CA THR A 54 7.54 9.33 14.05
C THR A 54 8.32 9.21 12.74
N LEU A 55 7.87 9.89 11.69
CA LEU A 55 8.59 9.95 10.40
C LEU A 55 10.05 10.40 10.60
N ASP A 56 10.29 11.41 11.43
CA ASP A 56 11.62 11.94 11.72
C ASP A 56 12.52 10.95 12.47
N SER A 57 11.93 9.99 13.19
CA SER A 57 12.70 8.96 13.91
C SER A 57 13.28 7.89 12.99
N LEU A 58 12.81 7.80 11.73
CA LEU A 58 13.24 6.80 10.75
C LEU A 58 13.51 7.44 9.39
N THR A 59 14.72 7.94 9.19
CA THR A 59 15.11 8.68 7.98
C THR A 59 15.75 7.84 6.89
N SER A 60 16.10 6.59 7.16
CA SER A 60 16.79 5.68 6.23
C SER A 60 16.25 4.25 6.35
N PRO A 61 14.97 3.99 6.06
CA PRO A 61 14.44 2.63 5.95
C PRO A 61 14.96 1.95 4.69
N ASP A 62 15.12 0.62 4.75
CA ASP A 62 15.45 -0.20 3.57
C ASP A 62 14.21 -0.44 2.69
N LEU A 63 13.04 -0.56 3.32
CA LEU A 63 11.74 -0.73 2.67
C LEU A 63 10.73 0.23 3.28
N VAL A 64 9.96 0.90 2.44
CA VAL A 64 8.80 1.72 2.82
C VAL A 64 7.54 1.09 2.27
N VAL A 65 6.52 0.91 3.09
CA VAL A 65 5.19 0.44 2.69
C VAL A 65 4.16 1.52 3.01
N VAL A 66 3.52 2.05 1.97
CA VAL A 66 2.47 3.07 2.10
C VAL A 66 1.10 2.44 1.79
N PRO A 67 0.20 2.35 2.77
CA PRO A 67 -1.17 1.90 2.55
C PRO A 67 -1.98 2.95 1.76
N GLY A 68 -3.11 2.54 1.21
CA GLY A 68 -4.09 3.46 0.66
C GLY A 68 -5.19 3.83 1.64
N SER A 69 -6.17 4.55 1.12
CA SER A 69 -7.37 5.03 1.82
C SER A 69 -8.54 5.15 0.85
N GLY A 70 -9.75 4.98 1.34
CA GLY A 70 -10.97 5.31 0.59
C GLY A 70 -11.06 6.80 0.24
N ASN A 71 -10.45 7.67 1.06
CA ASN A 71 -10.28 9.10 0.80
C ASN A 71 -8.81 9.50 0.96
N PRO A 72 -7.97 9.41 -0.08
CA PRO A 72 -6.55 9.72 0.02
C PRO A 72 -6.25 11.23 0.11
N MET A 73 -7.23 12.12 -0.12
CA MET A 73 -7.00 13.56 -0.26
C MET A 73 -6.28 14.21 0.94
N PRO A 74 -6.56 13.88 2.21
CA PRO A 74 -5.80 14.43 3.34
C PRO A 74 -4.31 14.08 3.25
N ALA A 75 -3.96 12.82 2.98
CA ALA A 75 -2.58 12.38 2.85
C ALA A 75 -1.86 12.99 1.63
N LEU A 76 -2.56 13.22 0.52
CA LEU A 76 -2.01 13.88 -0.67
C LEU A 76 -1.66 15.36 -0.42
N ASN A 77 -2.21 15.98 0.62
CA ASN A 77 -1.95 17.36 1.03
C ASN A 77 -1.07 17.46 2.28
N ASP A 78 -0.68 16.35 2.88
CA ASP A 78 0.21 16.30 4.04
C ASP A 78 1.65 16.57 3.60
N LYS A 79 2.09 17.82 3.81
CA LYS A 79 3.43 18.29 3.37
C LYS A 79 4.56 17.56 4.08
N GLU A 80 4.37 17.18 5.34
CA GLU A 80 5.37 16.50 6.15
C GLU A 80 5.55 15.06 5.64
N LEU A 81 4.45 14.32 5.46
CA LEU A 81 4.46 12.99 4.87
C LEU A 81 5.10 12.99 3.48
N LEU A 82 4.70 13.92 2.60
CA LEU A 82 5.24 14.00 1.24
C LEU A 82 6.73 14.38 1.22
N ALA A 83 7.19 15.23 2.14
CA ALA A 83 8.60 15.59 2.26
C ALA A 83 9.43 14.38 2.73
N TRP A 84 8.94 13.66 3.75
CA TRP A 84 9.58 12.45 4.24
C TRP A 84 9.65 11.36 3.15
N VAL A 85 8.56 11.11 2.44
CA VAL A 85 8.50 10.15 1.32
C VAL A 85 9.56 10.49 0.25
N ARG A 86 9.68 11.77 -0.15
CA ARG A 86 10.72 12.21 -1.09
C ARG A 86 12.13 11.96 -0.54
N HIS A 87 12.34 12.23 0.73
CA HIS A 87 13.65 12.05 1.36
C HIS A 87 14.05 10.57 1.38
N VAL A 88 13.21 9.69 1.92
CA VAL A 88 13.54 8.27 2.06
C VAL A 88 13.63 7.55 0.70
N SER A 89 12.91 8.01 -0.33
CA SER A 89 12.96 7.43 -1.67
C SER A 89 14.34 7.53 -2.33
N GLN A 90 15.22 8.40 -1.83
CA GLN A 90 16.59 8.55 -2.34
C GLN A 90 17.53 7.44 -1.83
N HIS A 91 17.13 6.72 -0.79
CA HIS A 91 17.99 5.76 -0.08
C HIS A 91 17.35 4.38 0.07
N ALA A 92 16.02 4.28 0.13
CA ALA A 92 15.32 3.03 0.29
C ALA A 92 15.58 2.08 -0.90
N THR A 93 15.82 0.81 -0.59
CA THR A 93 15.96 -0.24 -1.59
C THR A 93 14.63 -0.53 -2.26
N TRP A 94 13.52 -0.45 -1.51
CA TRP A 94 12.18 -0.68 -2.00
C TRP A 94 11.16 0.35 -1.49
N MET A 95 10.32 0.81 -2.42
CA MET A 95 9.20 1.71 -2.16
C MET A 95 7.91 1.00 -2.56
N ALA A 96 7.23 0.39 -1.60
CA ALA A 96 6.01 -0.39 -1.81
C ALA A 96 4.76 0.44 -1.55
N SER A 97 3.75 0.31 -2.40
CA SER A 97 2.44 0.95 -2.20
C SER A 97 1.30 -0.01 -2.43
N VAL A 98 0.28 0.07 -1.60
CA VAL A 98 -0.96 -0.71 -1.72
C VAL A 98 -2.11 0.24 -2.05
N CYS A 99 -3.01 -0.19 -2.95
CA CYS A 99 -4.22 0.56 -3.22
C CYS A 99 -3.92 2.01 -3.65
N THR A 100 -4.56 3.01 -3.05
CA THR A 100 -4.33 4.43 -3.33
C THR A 100 -3.01 4.97 -2.75
N GLY A 101 -2.22 4.18 -2.05
CA GLY A 101 -0.88 4.55 -1.57
C GLY A 101 0.06 5.01 -2.69
N ALA A 102 -0.10 4.48 -3.92
CA ALA A 102 0.65 4.94 -5.10
C ALA A 102 0.41 6.43 -5.40
N SER A 103 -0.78 6.96 -5.09
CA SER A 103 -1.08 8.38 -5.27
C SER A 103 -0.27 9.28 -4.34
N ILE A 104 0.10 8.79 -3.15
CA ILE A 104 1.00 9.52 -2.23
C ILE A 104 2.39 9.65 -2.85
N TYR A 105 2.91 8.59 -3.45
CA TYR A 105 4.18 8.64 -4.18
C TYR A 105 4.11 9.55 -5.41
N ALA A 106 2.97 9.54 -6.13
CA ALA A 106 2.75 10.45 -7.25
C ALA A 106 2.68 11.92 -6.79
N ALA A 107 1.99 12.22 -5.69
CA ALA A 107 1.94 13.57 -5.09
C ALA A 107 3.31 14.03 -4.56
N ALA A 108 4.13 13.10 -4.08
CA ALA A 108 5.52 13.36 -3.74
C ALA A 108 6.41 13.61 -4.98
N GLY A 109 5.90 13.40 -6.21
CA GLY A 109 6.63 13.62 -7.46
C GLY A 109 7.60 12.51 -7.84
N ILE A 110 7.59 11.36 -7.15
CA ILE A 110 8.57 10.28 -7.35
C ILE A 110 8.08 9.17 -8.31
N LEU A 111 6.82 9.23 -8.78
CA LEU A 111 6.27 8.27 -9.76
C LEU A 111 6.05 8.86 -11.15
N ALA A 112 6.44 10.10 -11.42
CA ALA A 112 6.24 10.72 -12.74
C ALA A 112 6.91 9.90 -13.85
N GLY A 113 6.12 9.49 -14.87
CA GLY A 113 6.59 8.68 -16.00
C GLY A 113 6.87 7.20 -15.67
N ARG A 114 6.73 6.76 -14.42
CA ARG A 114 6.94 5.38 -14.00
C ARG A 114 5.69 4.53 -14.15
N ARG A 115 5.87 3.21 -14.17
CA ARG A 115 4.77 2.25 -14.17
C ARG A 115 4.33 1.96 -12.73
N ALA A 116 3.01 2.01 -12.50
CA ALA A 116 2.43 1.62 -11.22
C ALA A 116 0.98 1.16 -11.39
N ASN A 117 0.42 0.51 -10.36
CA ASN A 117 -1.01 0.28 -10.25
C ASN A 117 -1.55 0.86 -8.94
N THR A 118 -2.86 0.95 -8.84
CA THR A 118 -3.63 1.43 -7.70
C THR A 118 -4.96 0.70 -7.63
N HIS A 119 -5.81 1.06 -6.68
CA HIS A 119 -7.20 0.57 -6.66
C HIS A 119 -7.92 0.91 -7.97
N TRP A 120 -8.70 -0.04 -8.50
CA TRP A 120 -9.35 0.08 -9.81
C TRP A 120 -10.15 1.37 -10.02
N ALA A 121 -10.82 1.86 -8.97
CA ALA A 121 -11.61 3.09 -9.03
C ALA A 121 -10.75 4.37 -9.09
N PHE A 122 -9.46 4.29 -8.80
CA PHE A 122 -8.53 5.43 -8.75
C PHE A 122 -7.49 5.41 -9.88
N GLN A 123 -7.54 4.44 -10.79
CA GLN A 123 -6.59 4.34 -11.91
C GLN A 123 -6.58 5.61 -12.78
N GLY A 124 -7.77 6.18 -13.08
CA GLY A 124 -7.87 7.42 -13.82
C GLY A 124 -7.24 8.62 -13.08
N VAL A 125 -7.39 8.68 -11.76
CA VAL A 125 -6.76 9.72 -10.92
C VAL A 125 -5.25 9.56 -10.95
N LEU A 126 -4.72 8.35 -10.74
CA LEU A 126 -3.28 8.10 -10.78
C LEU A 126 -2.68 8.44 -12.15
N ALA A 127 -3.37 8.10 -13.25
CA ALA A 127 -2.95 8.45 -14.60
C ALA A 127 -2.88 9.98 -14.81
N SER A 128 -3.85 10.74 -14.28
CA SER A 128 -3.86 12.20 -14.36
C SER A 128 -2.70 12.86 -13.59
N MET A 129 -2.04 12.12 -12.67
CA MET A 129 -0.85 12.55 -11.95
C MET A 129 0.46 12.23 -12.70
N GLY A 130 0.37 11.80 -13.97
CA GLY A 130 1.53 11.53 -14.83
C GLY A 130 2.16 10.15 -14.63
N VAL A 131 1.43 9.19 -14.06
CA VAL A 131 1.88 7.80 -13.87
C VAL A 131 1.40 6.93 -15.02
N ASN A 132 2.25 6.03 -15.52
CA ASN A 132 1.90 5.01 -16.51
C ASN A 132 1.17 3.84 -15.81
N VAL A 133 -0.15 3.91 -15.73
CA VAL A 133 -0.95 2.93 -15.00
C VAL A 133 -0.96 1.58 -15.74
N SER A 134 -0.57 0.52 -15.02
CA SER A 134 -0.64 -0.87 -15.49
C SER A 134 -1.89 -1.56 -14.91
N PRO A 135 -2.57 -2.45 -15.66
CA PRO A 135 -3.67 -3.25 -15.14
C PRO A 135 -3.21 -4.44 -14.28
N ASP A 136 -1.90 -4.72 -14.23
CA ASP A 136 -1.35 -5.85 -13.50
C ASP A 136 -1.60 -5.73 -12.00
N ARG A 137 -1.99 -6.83 -11.36
CA ARG A 137 -2.31 -6.85 -9.92
C ARG A 137 -1.13 -6.41 -9.05
N VAL A 138 0.10 -6.76 -9.43
CA VAL A 138 1.36 -6.30 -8.82
C VAL A 138 2.26 -5.79 -9.93
N VAL A 139 2.79 -4.59 -9.77
CA VAL A 139 3.66 -3.92 -10.74
C VAL A 139 5.00 -3.61 -10.10
N PHE A 140 6.07 -4.09 -10.72
CA PHE A 140 7.44 -3.73 -10.37
C PHE A 140 7.98 -2.72 -11.39
N ASP A 141 8.49 -1.61 -10.90
CA ASP A 141 9.28 -0.59 -11.63
C ASP A 141 10.34 -0.06 -10.65
N GLU A 142 11.34 -0.87 -10.43
CA GLU A 142 12.33 -0.72 -9.36
C GLU A 142 12.90 0.70 -9.26
N PRO A 143 13.03 1.24 -8.05
CA PRO A 143 12.84 0.62 -6.72
C PRO A 143 11.36 0.54 -6.28
N PHE A 144 10.40 0.88 -7.13
CA PHE A 144 8.98 0.88 -6.79
C PHE A 144 8.34 -0.49 -7.02
N VAL A 145 7.48 -0.88 -6.09
CA VAL A 145 6.50 -1.94 -6.26
C VAL A 145 5.13 -1.43 -5.83
N SER A 146 4.14 -1.61 -6.67
CA SER A 146 2.76 -1.18 -6.39
C SER A 146 1.79 -2.30 -6.66
N CYS A 147 0.62 -2.26 -6.05
CA CYS A 147 -0.41 -3.24 -6.32
C CYS A 147 -1.80 -2.62 -6.42
N ALA A 148 -2.73 -3.42 -6.91
CA ALA A 148 -4.15 -3.11 -6.97
C ALA A 148 -4.75 -2.88 -5.58
N GLY A 149 -6.08 -2.88 -5.46
CA GLY A 149 -6.78 -2.58 -4.20
C GLY A 149 -6.58 -3.62 -3.12
N VAL A 150 -6.58 -3.17 -1.95
CA VAL A 150 -6.67 -3.76 -0.61
C VAL A 150 -6.00 -5.14 -0.46
N SER A 151 -6.68 -6.23 -0.83
CA SER A 151 -6.16 -7.59 -0.68
C SER A 151 -4.91 -7.90 -1.53
N ALA A 152 -4.65 -7.10 -2.58
CA ALA A 152 -3.47 -7.25 -3.41
C ALA A 152 -2.14 -6.97 -2.67
N GLY A 153 -2.22 -6.32 -1.49
CA GLY A 153 -1.06 -6.10 -0.63
C GLY A 153 -0.40 -7.39 -0.16
N ILE A 154 -1.18 -8.46 0.05
CA ILE A 154 -0.65 -9.79 0.41
C ILE A 154 0.13 -10.38 -0.78
N ASP A 155 -0.46 -10.37 -1.98
CA ASP A 155 0.19 -10.88 -3.19
C ASP A 155 1.48 -10.10 -3.52
N MET A 156 1.43 -8.76 -3.36
CA MET A 156 2.60 -7.90 -3.55
C MET A 156 3.72 -8.26 -2.57
N ALA A 157 3.39 -8.44 -1.30
CA ALA A 157 4.37 -8.76 -0.27
C ALA A 157 5.01 -10.14 -0.50
N LEU A 158 4.24 -11.15 -0.93
CA LEU A 158 4.76 -12.46 -1.32
C LEU A 158 5.65 -12.36 -2.56
N ALA A 159 5.24 -11.60 -3.58
CA ALA A 159 6.04 -11.37 -4.78
C ALA A 159 7.37 -10.65 -4.46
N LEU A 160 7.32 -9.62 -3.59
CA LEU A 160 8.50 -8.92 -3.11
C LEU A 160 9.41 -9.85 -2.28
N THR A 161 8.83 -10.69 -1.42
CA THR A 161 9.58 -11.71 -0.68
C THR A 161 10.36 -12.63 -1.63
N GLY A 162 9.71 -13.09 -2.70
CA GLY A 162 10.34 -13.92 -3.72
C GLY A 162 11.54 -13.23 -4.40
N ARG A 163 11.48 -11.90 -4.60
CA ARG A 163 12.60 -11.12 -5.15
C ARG A 163 13.74 -10.90 -4.16
N VAL A 164 13.41 -10.64 -2.90
CA VAL A 164 14.40 -10.26 -1.86
C VAL A 164 15.05 -11.49 -1.23
N HIS A 165 14.28 -12.54 -0.95
CA HIS A 165 14.71 -13.72 -0.19
C HIS A 165 14.61 -15.03 -0.97
N GLY A 166 14.18 -14.97 -2.23
CA GLY A 166 14.00 -16.13 -3.10
C GLY A 166 12.63 -16.81 -2.96
N PRO A 167 12.25 -17.63 -3.98
CA PRO A 167 10.92 -18.21 -4.07
C PRO A 167 10.57 -19.14 -2.91
N THR A 168 11.51 -19.93 -2.41
CA THR A 168 11.28 -20.84 -1.28
C THR A 168 10.89 -20.10 -0.01
N ALA A 169 11.46 -18.91 0.24
CA ALA A 169 11.07 -18.09 1.40
C ALA A 169 9.64 -17.56 1.24
N ALA A 170 9.25 -17.14 0.04
CA ALA A 170 7.89 -16.70 -0.24
C ALA A 170 6.87 -17.83 -0.09
N GLU A 171 7.16 -19.00 -0.62
CA GLU A 171 6.32 -20.21 -0.48
C GLU A 171 6.17 -20.64 0.98
N ALA A 172 7.26 -20.60 1.75
CA ALA A 172 7.22 -20.95 3.17
C ALA A 172 6.35 -19.96 3.97
N ILE A 173 6.46 -18.65 3.70
CA ILE A 173 5.63 -17.64 4.36
C ILE A 173 4.17 -17.77 3.92
N GLN A 174 3.90 -17.99 2.63
CA GLN A 174 2.56 -18.23 2.11
C GLN A 174 1.89 -19.42 2.83
N LEU A 175 2.62 -20.54 2.97
CA LEU A 175 2.14 -21.70 3.69
C LEU A 175 1.93 -21.41 5.19
N LEU A 176 2.85 -20.67 5.81
CA LEU A 176 2.77 -20.31 7.24
C LEU A 176 1.53 -19.51 7.58
N ILE A 177 1.14 -18.57 6.71
CA ILE A 177 -0.06 -17.76 6.88
C ILE A 177 -1.31 -18.40 6.26
N GLU A 178 -1.16 -19.62 5.68
CA GLU A 178 -2.23 -20.38 5.04
C GLU A 178 -2.99 -19.57 3.97
N TYR A 179 -2.23 -18.77 3.19
CA TYR A 179 -2.82 -17.93 2.13
C TYR A 179 -3.15 -18.76 0.89
N ASP A 180 -4.33 -19.37 0.93
CA ASP A 180 -4.96 -20.15 -0.14
C ASP A 180 -6.40 -19.62 -0.41
N PRO A 181 -6.56 -18.43 -1.02
CA PRO A 181 -7.82 -17.73 -1.09
C PRO A 181 -8.86 -18.46 -1.94
N GLN A 182 -10.00 -18.79 -1.33
CA GLN A 182 -11.15 -19.45 -1.96
C GLN A 182 -12.43 -18.62 -1.74
N PRO A 183 -12.52 -17.43 -2.37
CA PRO A 183 -13.67 -16.55 -2.18
C PRO A 183 -14.95 -17.20 -2.74
N PRO A 184 -16.10 -17.05 -2.05
CA PRO A 184 -17.36 -17.66 -2.49
C PRO A 184 -17.95 -16.99 -3.74
N PHE A 185 -17.41 -15.82 -4.15
CA PHE A 185 -17.84 -15.07 -5.33
C PHE A 185 -16.65 -14.74 -6.21
N ASP A 186 -16.82 -14.83 -7.53
CA ASP A 186 -15.77 -14.43 -8.50
C ASP A 186 -16.00 -12.99 -9.00
N ALA A 187 -16.01 -12.03 -8.08
CA ALA A 187 -16.23 -10.61 -8.37
C ALA A 187 -15.09 -9.70 -7.86
N GLY A 188 -13.94 -10.29 -7.50
CA GLY A 188 -12.82 -9.57 -6.89
C GLY A 188 -11.99 -8.69 -7.86
N ALA A 189 -12.37 -8.60 -9.14
CA ALA A 189 -11.73 -7.72 -10.11
C ALA A 189 -12.78 -7.09 -11.05
N PRO A 190 -12.54 -5.86 -11.56
CA PRO A 190 -13.54 -5.15 -12.40
C PRO A 190 -14.01 -5.92 -13.63
N HIS A 191 -13.13 -6.70 -14.26
CA HIS A 191 -13.45 -7.50 -15.44
C HIS A 191 -14.28 -8.77 -15.13
N LYS A 192 -14.36 -9.17 -13.85
CA LYS A 192 -15.15 -10.30 -13.36
C LYS A 192 -16.48 -9.86 -12.74
N ALA A 193 -16.54 -8.65 -12.20
CA ALA A 193 -17.71 -8.13 -11.49
C ALA A 193 -18.82 -7.73 -12.46
N THR A 194 -20.07 -7.97 -12.07
CA THR A 194 -21.24 -7.46 -12.77
C THR A 194 -21.32 -5.93 -12.66
N ASP A 195 -22.02 -5.28 -13.59
CA ASP A 195 -22.18 -3.82 -13.54
C ASP A 195 -22.96 -3.37 -12.29
N GLN A 196 -23.91 -4.18 -11.81
CA GLN A 196 -24.62 -3.94 -10.54
C GLN A 196 -23.64 -3.96 -9.36
N ALA A 197 -22.72 -4.93 -9.29
CA ALA A 197 -21.72 -5.00 -8.23
C ALA A 197 -20.75 -3.83 -8.28
N LYS A 198 -20.31 -3.40 -9.49
CA LYS A 198 -19.47 -2.20 -9.68
C LYS A 198 -20.17 -0.95 -9.18
N GLN A 199 -21.45 -0.77 -9.54
CA GLN A 199 -22.23 0.39 -9.11
C GLN A 199 -22.40 0.42 -7.59
N ALA A 200 -22.70 -0.72 -6.96
CA ALA A 200 -22.80 -0.84 -5.51
C ALA A 200 -21.47 -0.50 -4.82
N ALA A 201 -20.34 -1.04 -5.32
CA ALA A 201 -19.00 -0.73 -4.80
C ALA A 201 -18.65 0.75 -4.94
N ALA A 202 -18.98 1.38 -6.08
CA ALA A 202 -18.76 2.82 -6.27
C ALA A 202 -19.57 3.66 -5.27
N THR A 203 -20.81 3.26 -4.98
CA THR A 203 -21.65 3.94 -3.97
C THR A 203 -21.05 3.81 -2.57
N MET A 204 -20.54 2.62 -2.20
CA MET A 204 -19.86 2.41 -0.90
C MET A 204 -18.59 3.25 -0.77
N LEU A 205 -17.77 3.34 -1.84
CA LEU A 205 -16.58 4.17 -1.87
C LEU A 205 -16.90 5.67 -1.71
N ALA A 206 -17.95 6.14 -2.40
CA ALA A 206 -18.38 7.53 -2.29
C ALA A 206 -18.88 7.86 -0.87
N ALA A 207 -19.58 6.94 -0.21
CA ALA A 207 -20.03 7.10 1.16
C ALA A 207 -18.85 7.16 2.16
N ALA A 208 -17.83 6.32 1.96
CA ALA A 208 -16.62 6.31 2.80
C ALA A 208 -15.74 7.56 2.63
N ALA A 209 -15.83 8.25 1.49
CA ALA A 209 -15.12 9.50 1.23
C ALA A 209 -15.81 10.75 1.79
N SER A 210 -17.03 10.61 2.33
CA SER A 210 -17.76 11.72 2.94
C SER A 210 -17.29 11.93 4.39
N PRO A 211 -17.12 13.18 4.83
CA PRO A 211 -16.64 13.52 6.17
C PRO A 211 -17.61 13.10 7.27
#